data_8db47ee58724e60df758f497b0d87ab3
#
_entry.id   8db47ee58724e60df758f497b0d87ab3
#
_cell.length_a   1.000
_cell.length_b   1.000
_cell.length_c   1.000
_cell.angle_alpha   90.00
_cell.angle_beta   90.00
_cell.angle_gamma   90.00
#
_symmetry.space_group_name_H-M   'P 1'
#
loop_
_entity.id
_entity.type
_entity.pdbx_description
1 polymer ?
#
loop_
_entity_poly.entity_id
_entity_poly.type
_entity_poly.pdbx_seq_one_letter_code
_entity_poly.pdbx_strand_id
1 'polypeptide(L)'
;ETFGKLAGQIDVIIGGPPCQGFSQKGQRKTIHDSRNFLFKYYVKVVELVHPKYFLMENVPNLLTAEHGYFQKEIVELFSSIGYQLTTGVLNAADYGVPQNRRRAVILGKRDHPAPALPEKMSTHVTIWDAIGDLAFLQSGEGTEEQPYPNLPASDYAKALRGKMSVLHNHVATNHSKLALERLSLIPPNCGKEMLPHEHLTKSIYSGTWSRMIKDDISVTITTRF
;
A
#
# COMPACT_ATOMS: atom_id res chain seq x y z
N GLU A 1 16.59 6.66 26.16
CA GLU A 1 16.12 6.25 27.50
C GLU A 1 14.73 5.59 27.49
N THR A 2 13.74 6.11 26.74
CA THR A 2 12.35 5.61 26.76
C THR A 2 12.22 4.17 26.27
N PHE A 3 12.84 3.82 25.14
CA PHE A 3 12.74 2.48 24.57
C PHE A 3 13.44 1.40 25.41
N GLY A 4 14.54 1.71 26.05
CA GLY A 4 15.25 0.75 26.91
C GLY A 4 14.43 0.26 28.11
N LYS A 5 13.47 1.07 28.58
CA LYS A 5 12.54 0.67 29.66
C LYS A 5 11.54 -0.40 29.21
N LEU A 6 11.37 -0.60 27.91
CA LEU A 6 10.47 -1.59 27.32
C LEU A 6 11.17 -2.92 27.02
N ALA A 7 12.47 -3.02 27.31
CA ALA A 7 13.26 -4.22 27.04
C ALA A 7 12.62 -5.46 27.67
N GLY A 8 12.39 -6.49 26.87
CA GLY A 8 11.78 -7.74 27.29
C GLY A 8 10.28 -7.71 27.60
N GLN A 9 9.62 -6.55 27.48
CA GLN A 9 8.17 -6.39 27.72
C GLN A 9 7.32 -6.43 26.44
N ILE A 10 7.96 -6.28 25.29
CA ILE A 10 7.29 -6.23 23.99
C ILE A 10 7.57 -7.51 23.22
N ASP A 11 6.51 -8.18 22.75
CA ASP A 11 6.66 -9.40 21.96
C ASP A 11 6.93 -9.09 20.49
N VAL A 12 6.30 -8.06 19.92
CA VAL A 12 6.37 -7.74 18.49
C VAL A 12 6.54 -6.23 18.28
N ILE A 13 7.47 -5.85 17.39
CA ILE A 13 7.56 -4.49 16.84
C ILE A 13 7.17 -4.53 15.36
N ILE A 14 6.22 -3.67 14.96
CA ILE A 14 5.82 -3.47 13.56
C ILE A 14 6.17 -2.04 13.15
N GLY A 15 6.81 -1.86 11.99
CA GLY A 15 7.14 -0.54 11.50
C GLY A 15 7.42 -0.45 10.01
N GLY A 16 7.20 0.75 9.46
CA GLY A 16 7.54 1.12 8.09
C GLY A 16 8.46 2.35 8.08
N PRO A 17 9.77 2.20 8.35
CA PRO A 17 10.69 3.33 8.36
C PRO A 17 10.71 4.01 6.99
N PRO A 18 10.69 5.37 6.92
CA PRO A 18 10.64 6.08 5.64
C PRO A 18 11.83 5.73 4.74
N CYS A 19 11.55 5.55 3.45
CA CYS A 19 12.56 5.21 2.44
C CYS A 19 12.36 6.10 1.20
N GLN A 20 12.59 7.40 1.35
CA GLN A 20 12.21 8.40 0.35
C GLN A 20 13.03 8.34 -0.93
N GLY A 21 14.31 7.94 -0.87
CA GLY A 21 15.17 7.81 -2.04
C GLY A 21 14.85 6.61 -2.94
N PHE A 22 14.08 5.61 -2.44
CA PHE A 22 13.67 4.42 -3.21
C PHE A 22 12.26 4.53 -3.78
N SER A 23 11.49 5.56 -3.44
CA SER A 23 10.17 5.78 -4.00
C SER A 23 10.29 6.01 -5.52
N GLN A 24 9.47 5.30 -6.31
CA GLN A 24 9.42 5.47 -7.78
C GLN A 24 9.13 6.91 -8.23
N LYS A 25 8.56 7.75 -7.34
CA LYS A 25 8.22 9.17 -7.57
C LYS A 25 9.27 10.14 -7.04
N GLY A 26 10.33 9.68 -6.35
CA GLY A 26 11.42 10.50 -5.86
C GLY A 26 12.57 10.63 -6.88
N GLN A 27 13.40 11.66 -6.72
CA GLN A 27 14.69 11.69 -7.44
C GLN A 27 15.51 10.49 -6.93
N ARG A 28 15.86 9.57 -7.86
CA ARG A 28 16.65 8.36 -7.58
C ARG A 28 18.08 8.72 -7.16
N LYS A 29 18.24 9.25 -5.95
CA LYS A 29 19.54 9.45 -5.30
C LYS A 29 19.74 8.28 -4.34
N THR A 30 20.37 7.20 -4.81
CA THR A 30 20.39 5.91 -4.14
C THR A 30 21.33 5.86 -2.92
N ILE A 31 22.59 5.59 -3.09
CA ILE A 31 23.54 5.34 -1.98
C ILE A 31 23.91 6.62 -1.20
N HIS A 32 23.85 7.78 -1.84
CA HIS A 32 24.26 9.05 -1.25
C HIS A 32 23.17 9.79 -0.46
N ASP A 33 21.93 9.29 -0.44
CA ASP A 33 20.84 9.92 0.29
C ASP A 33 20.77 9.33 1.72
N SER A 34 21.11 10.13 2.72
CA SER A 34 21.09 9.74 4.14
C SER A 34 19.70 9.23 4.60
N ARG A 35 18.63 9.65 3.93
CA ARG A 35 17.26 9.21 4.23
C ARG A 35 17.01 7.75 3.90
N ASN A 36 17.84 7.14 3.05
CA ASN A 36 17.77 5.71 2.73
C ASN A 36 18.26 4.83 3.87
N PHE A 37 18.92 5.40 4.86
CA PHE A 37 19.45 4.69 6.03
C PHE A 37 18.56 4.86 7.29
N LEU A 38 17.35 5.42 7.15
CA LEU A 38 16.43 5.57 8.28
C LEU A 38 16.00 4.24 8.90
N PHE A 39 16.07 3.15 8.14
CA PHE A 39 15.87 1.80 8.68
C PHE A 39 16.86 1.46 9.80
N LYS A 40 18.05 2.07 9.86
CA LYS A 40 19.03 1.89 10.95
C LYS A 40 18.47 2.35 12.31
N TYR A 41 17.63 3.37 12.32
CA TYR A 41 16.93 3.77 13.56
C TYR A 41 15.91 2.72 13.99
N TYR A 42 15.25 2.07 13.02
CA TYR A 42 14.36 0.95 13.31
C TYR A 42 15.13 -0.23 13.92
N VAL A 43 16.29 -0.58 13.35
CA VAL A 43 17.21 -1.59 13.91
C VAL A 43 17.58 -1.22 15.35
N LYS A 44 17.93 0.05 15.60
CA LYS A 44 18.29 0.54 16.95
C LYS A 44 17.15 0.39 17.95
N VAL A 45 15.92 0.65 17.54
CA VAL A 45 14.74 0.44 18.40
C VAL A 45 14.56 -1.04 18.72
N VAL A 46 14.66 -1.92 17.72
CA VAL A 46 14.59 -3.37 17.90
C VAL A 46 15.70 -3.86 18.83
N GLU A 47 16.93 -3.37 18.68
CA GLU A 47 18.06 -3.66 19.55
C GLU A 47 17.82 -3.24 21.01
N LEU A 48 17.23 -2.07 21.25
CA LEU A 48 16.96 -1.56 22.60
C LEU A 48 15.79 -2.27 23.30
N VAL A 49 14.77 -2.67 22.54
CA VAL A 49 13.54 -3.26 23.07
C VAL A 49 13.62 -4.78 23.20
N HIS A 50 14.47 -5.42 22.40
CA HIS A 50 14.63 -6.88 22.36
C HIS A 50 13.32 -7.65 22.20
N PRO A 51 12.43 -7.33 21.21
CA PRO A 51 11.19 -8.07 21.00
C PRO A 51 11.48 -9.50 20.54
N LYS A 52 10.51 -10.42 20.72
CA LYS A 52 10.63 -11.78 20.17
C LYS A 52 10.58 -11.78 18.64
N TYR A 53 9.76 -10.89 18.07
CA TYR A 53 9.54 -10.75 16.63
C TYR A 53 9.58 -9.29 16.22
N PHE A 54 9.93 -9.05 14.95
CA PHE A 54 9.63 -7.78 14.31
C PHE A 54 9.11 -7.99 12.89
N LEU A 55 8.34 -7.01 12.40
CA LEU A 55 7.94 -6.89 11.01
C LEU A 55 8.30 -5.48 10.52
N MET A 56 9.13 -5.42 9.49
CA MET A 56 9.43 -4.16 8.80
C MET A 56 8.85 -4.19 7.39
N GLU A 57 8.03 -3.20 7.06
CA GLU A 57 7.44 -3.00 5.75
C GLU A 57 8.13 -1.85 5.01
N ASN A 58 8.28 -1.99 3.70
CA ASN A 58 8.81 -0.91 2.89
C ASN A 58 8.42 -1.04 1.40
N VAL A 59 8.89 -0.11 0.57
CA VAL A 59 8.76 -0.22 -0.88
C VAL A 59 9.66 -1.35 -1.43
N PRO A 60 9.27 -2.05 -2.52
CA PRO A 60 10.02 -3.19 -3.07
C PRO A 60 11.49 -2.86 -3.36
N ASN A 61 11.76 -1.64 -3.81
CA ASN A 61 13.11 -1.21 -4.17
C ASN A 61 14.11 -1.27 -3.01
N LEU A 62 13.65 -1.30 -1.74
CA LEU A 62 14.54 -1.51 -0.59
C LEU A 62 15.30 -2.84 -0.69
N LEU A 63 14.68 -3.88 -1.22
CA LEU A 63 15.30 -5.20 -1.37
C LEU A 63 16.04 -5.37 -2.71
N THR A 64 15.68 -4.62 -3.75
CA THR A 64 16.15 -4.87 -5.12
C THR A 64 17.10 -3.80 -5.65
N ALA A 65 17.09 -2.59 -5.09
CA ALA A 65 17.96 -1.51 -5.53
C ALA A 65 19.44 -1.84 -5.29
N GLU A 66 20.30 -1.29 -6.13
CA GLU A 66 21.77 -1.43 -6.05
C GLU A 66 22.20 -2.91 -5.91
N HIS A 67 21.61 -3.77 -6.75
CA HIS A 67 21.90 -5.23 -6.77
C HIS A 67 21.71 -5.91 -5.40
N GLY A 68 20.75 -5.42 -4.59
CA GLY A 68 20.43 -5.98 -3.27
C GLY A 68 21.36 -5.50 -2.14
N TYR A 69 22.12 -4.44 -2.35
CA TYR A 69 23.01 -3.88 -1.33
C TYR A 69 22.29 -3.63 0.01
N PHE A 70 21.14 -2.95 -0.03
CA PHE A 70 20.39 -2.62 1.19
C PHE A 70 19.78 -3.85 1.85
N GLN A 71 19.39 -4.86 1.06
CA GLN A 71 18.92 -6.13 1.61
C GLN A 71 20.02 -6.83 2.42
N LYS A 72 21.25 -6.87 1.88
CA LYS A 72 22.39 -7.45 2.58
C LYS A 72 22.70 -6.69 3.87
N GLU A 73 22.77 -5.37 3.82
CA GLU A 73 23.02 -4.52 4.98
C GLU A 73 21.95 -4.72 6.08
N ILE A 74 20.66 -4.81 5.72
CA ILE A 74 19.57 -5.09 6.65
C ILE A 74 19.76 -6.47 7.30
N VAL A 75 20.06 -7.50 6.50
CA VAL A 75 20.28 -8.86 7.02
C VAL A 75 21.46 -8.86 7.99
N GLU A 76 22.59 -8.26 7.64
CA GLU A 76 23.78 -8.18 8.49
C GLU A 76 23.50 -7.46 9.81
N LEU A 77 22.84 -6.31 9.77
CA LEU A 77 22.52 -5.52 10.97
C LEU A 77 21.60 -6.27 11.94
N PHE A 78 20.54 -6.89 11.44
CA PHE A 78 19.63 -7.65 12.31
C PHE A 78 20.25 -8.96 12.80
N SER A 79 21.05 -9.62 11.98
CA SER A 79 21.78 -10.83 12.40
C SER A 79 22.79 -10.52 13.50
N SER A 80 23.47 -9.36 13.43
CA SER A 80 24.44 -8.95 14.48
C SER A 80 23.82 -8.70 15.86
N ILE A 81 22.49 -8.48 15.90
CA ILE A 81 21.72 -8.32 17.16
C ILE A 81 20.84 -9.53 17.48
N GLY A 82 21.14 -10.71 16.89
CA GLY A 82 20.56 -12.00 17.25
C GLY A 82 19.25 -12.36 16.55
N TYR A 83 18.88 -11.71 15.42
CA TYR A 83 17.66 -12.04 14.66
C TYR A 83 17.98 -12.83 13.40
N GLN A 84 17.18 -13.87 13.13
CA GLN A 84 17.12 -14.53 11.84
C GLN A 84 15.95 -13.95 11.03
N LEU A 85 16.12 -13.83 9.72
CA LEU A 85 15.20 -13.08 8.86
C LEU A 85 14.59 -13.94 7.76
N THR A 86 13.34 -13.63 7.45
CA THR A 86 12.68 -13.99 6.18
C THR A 86 12.33 -12.69 5.45
N THR A 87 12.73 -12.58 4.19
CA THR A 87 12.48 -11.38 3.37
C THR A 87 11.76 -11.74 2.08
N GLY A 88 10.91 -10.84 1.59
CA GLY A 88 10.28 -11.01 0.30
C GLY A 88 9.48 -9.80 -0.13
N VAL A 89 9.04 -9.82 -1.38
CA VAL A 89 8.13 -8.82 -1.94
C VAL A 89 6.76 -9.45 -2.07
N LEU A 90 5.79 -8.94 -1.31
CA LEU A 90 4.40 -9.38 -1.36
C LEU A 90 3.57 -8.39 -2.17
N ASN A 91 2.58 -8.91 -2.91
CA ASN A 91 1.55 -8.10 -3.55
C ASN A 91 0.24 -8.29 -2.81
N ALA A 92 -0.37 -7.22 -2.32
CA ALA A 92 -1.62 -7.29 -1.56
C ALA A 92 -2.73 -8.04 -2.31
N ALA A 93 -2.75 -7.98 -3.65
CA ALA A 93 -3.70 -8.72 -4.47
C ALA A 93 -3.62 -10.24 -4.28
N ASP A 94 -2.43 -10.79 -4.03
CA ASP A 94 -2.23 -12.22 -3.79
C ASP A 94 -2.78 -12.69 -2.44
N TYR A 95 -3.29 -11.77 -1.61
CA TYR A 95 -3.77 -12.00 -0.24
C TYR A 95 -5.20 -11.46 -0.02
N GLY A 96 -5.99 -11.38 -1.09
CA GLY A 96 -7.41 -11.02 -1.01
C GLY A 96 -7.71 -9.52 -0.91
N VAL A 97 -6.72 -8.64 -1.17
CA VAL A 97 -6.94 -7.20 -1.28
C VAL A 97 -7.11 -6.83 -2.76
N PRO A 98 -8.17 -6.13 -3.17
CA PRO A 98 -8.43 -5.80 -4.58
C PRO A 98 -7.49 -4.70 -5.11
N GLN A 99 -6.21 -4.78 -4.78
CA GLN A 99 -5.24 -3.75 -5.13
C GLN A 99 -3.85 -4.33 -5.43
N ASN A 100 -3.30 -3.98 -6.58
CA ASN A 100 -1.89 -4.22 -6.91
C ASN A 100 -1.00 -3.29 -6.08
N ARG A 101 -0.65 -3.74 -4.87
CA ARG A 101 0.22 -3.02 -3.94
C ARG A 101 1.37 -3.90 -3.50
N ARG A 102 2.50 -3.73 -4.15
CA ARG A 102 3.72 -4.49 -3.83
C ARG A 102 4.49 -3.83 -2.69
N ARG A 103 4.90 -4.62 -1.72
CA ARG A 103 5.69 -4.19 -0.56
C ARG A 103 6.79 -5.18 -0.23
N ALA A 104 7.96 -4.65 0.12
CA ALA A 104 8.98 -5.42 0.79
C ALA A 104 8.54 -5.71 2.22
N VAL A 105 8.62 -6.96 2.62
CA VAL A 105 8.32 -7.43 3.98
C VAL A 105 9.54 -8.14 4.51
N ILE A 106 10.00 -7.73 5.68
CA ILE A 106 11.10 -8.32 6.42
C ILE A 106 10.56 -8.78 7.77
N LEU A 107 10.54 -10.08 7.98
CA LEU A 107 10.17 -10.70 9.25
C LEU A 107 11.44 -11.12 9.98
N GLY A 108 11.54 -10.81 11.27
CA GLY A 108 12.62 -11.26 12.11
C GLY A 108 12.12 -11.98 13.34
N LYS A 109 12.84 -13.03 13.74
CA LYS A 109 12.66 -13.73 15.00
C LYS A 109 13.99 -13.84 15.72
N ARG A 110 13.99 -13.54 17.01
CA ARG A 110 15.19 -13.59 17.82
C ARG A 110 15.55 -15.06 18.15
N ASP A 111 16.84 -15.39 18.00
CA ASP A 111 17.45 -16.68 18.36
C ASP A 111 16.90 -17.92 17.66
N HIS A 112 15.97 -17.77 16.73
CA HIS A 112 15.30 -18.85 16.01
C HIS A 112 15.01 -18.46 14.55
N PRO A 113 14.77 -19.44 13.64
CA PRO A 113 14.33 -19.13 12.28
C PRO A 113 13.07 -18.27 12.27
N ALA A 114 13.06 -17.22 11.44
CA ALA A 114 11.89 -16.39 11.24
C ALA A 114 10.76 -17.20 10.57
N PRO A 115 9.47 -16.82 10.81
CA PRO A 115 8.35 -17.45 10.14
C PRO A 115 8.47 -17.34 8.62
N ALA A 116 7.94 -18.32 7.89
CA ALA A 116 7.78 -18.22 6.46
C ALA A 116 6.80 -17.08 6.09
N LEU A 117 6.94 -16.54 4.88
CA LEU A 117 5.94 -15.63 4.33
C LEU A 117 4.64 -16.42 4.07
N PRO A 118 3.47 -15.74 4.15
CA PRO A 118 2.19 -16.40 3.93
C PRO A 118 2.07 -16.95 2.51
N GLU A 119 1.32 -18.02 2.34
CA GLU A 119 0.99 -18.58 1.04
C GLU A 119 -0.01 -17.67 0.31
N LYS A 120 0.14 -17.59 -1.02
CA LYS A 120 -0.75 -16.81 -1.87
C LYS A 120 -2.11 -17.49 -2.01
N MET A 121 -3.15 -16.70 -2.12
CA MET A 121 -4.48 -17.17 -2.49
C MET A 121 -4.51 -17.59 -3.97
N SER A 122 -5.37 -18.54 -4.31
CA SER A 122 -5.56 -19.01 -5.69
C SER A 122 -6.44 -18.09 -6.55
N THR A 123 -7.19 -17.20 -5.92
CA THR A 123 -8.13 -16.27 -6.58
C THR A 123 -7.88 -14.85 -6.09
N HIS A 124 -8.20 -13.87 -6.95
CA HIS A 124 -8.15 -12.46 -6.62
C HIS A 124 -9.55 -11.90 -6.43
N VAL A 125 -9.64 -10.86 -5.61
CA VAL A 125 -10.84 -10.03 -5.45
C VAL A 125 -10.78 -8.90 -6.46
N THR A 126 -11.86 -8.66 -7.19
CA THR A 126 -11.94 -7.57 -8.18
C THR A 126 -12.35 -6.25 -7.52
N ILE A 127 -12.20 -5.15 -8.26
CA ILE A 127 -12.71 -3.84 -7.83
C ILE A 127 -14.22 -3.92 -7.59
N TRP A 128 -14.94 -4.60 -8.50
CA TRP A 128 -16.40 -4.69 -8.41
C TRP A 128 -16.86 -5.54 -7.22
N ASP A 129 -16.15 -6.61 -6.92
CA ASP A 129 -16.41 -7.41 -5.70
C ASP A 129 -16.30 -6.58 -4.43
N ALA A 130 -15.38 -5.60 -4.41
CA ALA A 130 -15.12 -4.82 -3.22
C ALA A 130 -16.04 -3.60 -3.03
N ILE A 131 -16.33 -2.89 -4.10
CA ILE A 131 -17.00 -1.58 -4.05
C ILE A 131 -18.13 -1.40 -5.06
N GLY A 132 -18.58 -2.46 -5.74
CA GLY A 132 -19.61 -2.36 -6.78
C GLY A 132 -20.96 -1.84 -6.27
N ASP A 133 -21.31 -2.15 -5.02
CA ASP A 133 -22.51 -1.64 -4.34
C ASP A 133 -22.39 -0.18 -3.88
N LEU A 134 -21.18 0.39 -3.87
CA LEU A 134 -20.92 1.78 -3.50
C LEU A 134 -20.84 2.73 -4.70
N ALA A 135 -20.82 2.20 -5.93
CA ALA A 135 -20.63 2.97 -7.16
C ALA A 135 -21.96 3.60 -7.67
N PHE A 136 -22.67 4.34 -6.80
CA PHE A 136 -23.96 4.96 -7.13
C PHE A 136 -23.94 6.49 -7.16
N LEU A 137 -22.89 7.13 -6.65
CA LEU A 137 -22.81 8.59 -6.58
C LEU A 137 -22.36 9.21 -7.90
N GLN A 138 -22.94 10.36 -8.22
CA GLN A 138 -22.43 11.28 -9.22
C GLN A 138 -21.49 12.31 -8.57
N SER A 139 -20.82 13.11 -9.40
CA SER A 139 -19.94 14.18 -8.92
C SER A 139 -20.66 15.16 -8.00
N GLY A 140 -20.15 15.36 -6.80
CA GLY A 140 -20.68 16.26 -5.79
C GLY A 140 -21.85 15.69 -4.95
N GLU A 141 -22.22 14.43 -5.17
CA GLU A 141 -23.26 13.75 -4.38
C GLU A 141 -22.69 13.05 -3.15
N GLY A 142 -23.60 12.59 -2.29
CA GLY A 142 -23.32 11.87 -1.06
C GLY A 142 -23.34 12.75 0.18
N THR A 143 -23.31 12.11 1.32
CA THR A 143 -23.32 12.76 2.66
C THR A 143 -22.40 11.99 3.60
N GLU A 144 -22.01 12.63 4.71
CA GLU A 144 -21.16 12.01 5.73
C GLU A 144 -21.78 10.74 6.32
N GLU A 145 -23.11 10.70 6.42
CA GLU A 145 -23.90 9.55 6.86
C GLU A 145 -25.09 9.35 5.92
N GLN A 146 -25.25 8.14 5.41
CA GLN A 146 -26.36 7.78 4.54
C GLN A 146 -26.65 6.27 4.60
N PRO A 147 -27.87 5.81 4.29
CA PRO A 147 -28.13 4.38 4.18
C PRO A 147 -27.43 3.77 2.98
N TYR A 148 -27.16 2.48 3.04
CA TYR A 148 -26.74 1.73 1.86
C TYR A 148 -27.94 1.58 0.90
N PRO A 149 -27.88 2.12 -0.33
CA PRO A 149 -28.99 1.97 -1.29
C PRO A 149 -29.03 0.59 -1.94
N ASN A 150 -27.89 -0.12 -1.96
CA ASN A 150 -27.73 -1.39 -2.64
C ASN A 150 -27.37 -2.51 -1.67
N LEU A 151 -27.68 -3.75 -2.06
CA LEU A 151 -27.13 -4.94 -1.42
C LEU A 151 -25.62 -5.05 -1.71
N PRO A 152 -24.86 -5.75 -0.85
CA PRO A 152 -23.44 -6.01 -1.13
C PRO A 152 -23.24 -6.65 -2.49
N ALA A 153 -22.26 -6.17 -3.27
CA ALA A 153 -22.00 -6.67 -4.63
C ALA A 153 -21.45 -8.11 -4.65
N SER A 154 -20.89 -8.57 -3.53
CA SER A 154 -20.26 -9.87 -3.38
C SER A 154 -20.21 -10.33 -1.92
N ASP A 155 -19.79 -11.56 -1.68
CA ASP A 155 -19.51 -12.04 -0.31
C ASP A 155 -18.35 -11.26 0.34
N TYR A 156 -17.40 -10.77 -0.44
CA TYR A 156 -16.33 -9.91 0.05
C TYR A 156 -16.88 -8.57 0.58
N ALA A 157 -17.69 -7.87 -0.22
CA ALA A 157 -18.36 -6.64 0.21
C ALA A 157 -19.28 -6.87 1.40
N LYS A 158 -19.98 -8.01 1.43
CA LYS A 158 -20.84 -8.42 2.57
C LYS A 158 -20.04 -8.62 3.85
N ALA A 159 -18.87 -9.27 3.77
CA ALA A 159 -17.98 -9.47 4.90
C ALA A 159 -17.44 -8.13 5.43
N LEU A 160 -17.03 -7.21 4.55
CA LEU A 160 -16.57 -5.87 4.92
C LEU A 160 -17.66 -5.01 5.56
N ARG A 161 -18.89 -5.05 5.01
CA ARG A 161 -20.04 -4.32 5.55
C ARG A 161 -20.45 -4.86 6.92
N GLY A 162 -20.37 -6.17 7.14
CA GLY A 162 -20.77 -6.81 8.39
C GLY A 162 -22.24 -6.50 8.72
N LYS A 163 -22.48 -5.95 9.92
CA LYS A 163 -23.81 -5.59 10.41
C LYS A 163 -24.14 -4.09 10.24
N MET A 164 -23.30 -3.33 9.55
CA MET A 164 -23.49 -1.89 9.41
C MET A 164 -24.66 -1.59 8.47
N SER A 165 -25.57 -0.73 8.91
CA SER A 165 -26.70 -0.22 8.14
C SER A 165 -26.48 1.19 7.59
N VAL A 166 -25.49 1.91 8.13
CA VAL A 166 -25.13 3.27 7.74
C VAL A 166 -23.77 3.27 7.06
N LEU A 167 -23.70 3.93 5.91
CA LEU A 167 -22.49 4.20 5.16
C LEU A 167 -21.95 5.58 5.58
N HIS A 168 -20.68 5.62 6.01
CA HIS A 168 -20.03 6.86 6.45
C HIS A 168 -19.01 7.35 5.43
N ASN A 169 -18.78 8.67 5.43
CA ASN A 169 -17.73 9.34 4.63
C ASN A 169 -17.82 9.03 3.11
N HIS A 170 -19.02 8.72 2.61
CA HIS A 170 -19.20 8.40 1.19
C HIS A 170 -19.74 9.63 0.45
N VAL A 171 -18.82 10.55 0.16
CA VAL A 171 -19.07 11.83 -0.49
C VAL A 171 -18.20 11.94 -1.74
N ALA A 172 -18.82 12.16 -2.90
CA ALA A 172 -18.11 12.30 -4.15
C ALA A 172 -17.51 13.71 -4.28
N THR A 173 -16.28 13.77 -4.80
CA THR A 173 -15.65 15.05 -5.14
C THR A 173 -16.49 15.81 -6.16
N ASN A 174 -16.70 17.11 -5.91
CA ASN A 174 -17.38 17.97 -6.87
C ASN A 174 -16.40 18.42 -7.98
N HIS A 175 -16.46 17.74 -9.11
CA HIS A 175 -15.61 18.00 -10.25
C HIS A 175 -16.17 19.12 -11.14
N SER A 176 -15.27 19.90 -11.75
CA SER A 176 -15.66 20.88 -12.79
C SER A 176 -16.23 20.18 -14.04
N LYS A 177 -17.06 20.88 -14.82
CA LYS A 177 -17.59 20.36 -16.09
C LYS A 177 -16.49 19.85 -17.01
N LEU A 178 -15.38 20.59 -17.13
CA LEU A 178 -14.23 20.19 -17.95
C LEU A 178 -13.57 18.90 -17.43
N ALA A 179 -13.50 18.70 -16.10
CA ALA A 179 -12.96 17.46 -15.54
C ALA A 179 -13.86 16.26 -15.85
N LEU A 180 -15.18 16.42 -15.72
CA LEU A 180 -16.15 15.38 -16.07
C LEU A 180 -16.12 15.02 -17.56
N GLU A 181 -16.02 16.02 -18.43
CA GLU A 181 -15.86 15.83 -19.87
C GLU A 181 -14.60 15.02 -20.19
N ARG A 182 -13.45 15.38 -19.62
CA ARG A 182 -12.19 14.63 -19.76
C ARG A 182 -12.32 13.18 -19.27
N LEU A 183 -12.93 12.98 -18.10
CA LEU A 183 -13.13 11.64 -17.55
C LEU A 183 -14.02 10.78 -18.43
N SER A 184 -15.06 11.37 -19.08
CA SER A 184 -15.95 10.64 -19.98
C SER A 184 -15.26 10.17 -21.27
N LEU A 185 -14.21 10.87 -21.71
CA LEU A 185 -13.44 10.54 -22.91
C LEU A 185 -12.41 9.41 -22.69
N ILE A 186 -12.13 9.03 -21.44
CA ILE A 186 -11.15 7.99 -21.12
C ILE A 186 -11.84 6.62 -21.06
N PRO A 187 -11.50 5.68 -21.97
CA PRO A 187 -12.05 4.32 -21.94
C PRO A 187 -11.56 3.53 -20.71
N PRO A 188 -12.24 2.43 -20.33
CA PRO A 188 -11.72 1.52 -19.32
C PRO A 188 -10.30 1.03 -19.64
N ASN A 189 -9.46 0.87 -18.62
CA ASN A 189 -8.05 0.49 -18.72
C ASN A 189 -7.14 1.49 -19.46
N CYS A 190 -7.62 2.70 -19.67
CA CYS A 190 -6.86 3.76 -20.33
C CYS A 190 -6.66 4.93 -19.39
N GLY A 191 -5.82 5.86 -19.77
CA GLY A 191 -5.51 7.07 -19.05
C GLY A 191 -5.53 8.32 -19.94
N LYS A 192 -4.91 9.39 -19.46
CA LYS A 192 -4.87 10.69 -20.14
C LYS A 192 -4.28 10.67 -21.56
N GLU A 193 -3.54 9.63 -21.92
CA GLU A 193 -3.01 9.41 -23.26
C GLU A 193 -4.09 9.26 -24.34
N MET A 194 -5.32 8.95 -23.91
CA MET A 194 -6.49 8.87 -24.79
C MET A 194 -7.21 10.19 -24.97
N LEU A 195 -6.83 11.23 -24.22
CA LEU A 195 -7.47 12.54 -24.34
C LEU A 195 -7.08 13.21 -25.66
N PRO A 196 -8.05 13.82 -26.39
CA PRO A 196 -7.78 14.69 -27.52
C PRO A 196 -6.83 15.85 -27.13
N HIS A 197 -6.12 16.40 -28.12
CA HIS A 197 -5.11 17.45 -27.89
C HIS A 197 -5.66 18.63 -27.08
N GLU A 198 -6.87 19.08 -27.36
CA GLU A 198 -7.57 20.18 -26.67
C GLU A 198 -7.88 19.90 -25.20
N HIS A 199 -7.94 18.62 -24.83
CA HIS A 199 -8.21 18.15 -23.47
C HIS A 199 -6.97 17.73 -22.68
N LEU A 200 -5.77 17.82 -23.28
CA LEU A 200 -4.54 17.42 -22.59
C LEU A 200 -4.33 18.22 -21.29
N THR A 201 -3.80 17.54 -20.30
CA THR A 201 -3.49 18.12 -18.99
C THR A 201 -1.99 18.32 -18.82
N LYS A 202 -1.60 19.37 -18.12
CA LYS A 202 -0.19 19.63 -17.75
C LYS A 202 0.30 18.69 -16.63
N SER A 203 -0.58 17.85 -16.05
CA SER A 203 -0.20 16.93 -14.98
C SER A 203 0.81 15.92 -15.50
N ILE A 204 1.93 15.80 -14.80
CA ILE A 204 2.96 14.77 -15.06
C ILE A 204 2.55 13.41 -14.50
N TYR A 205 1.51 13.33 -13.66
CA TYR A 205 1.05 12.12 -13.02
C TYR A 205 0.02 11.41 -13.90
N SER A 206 0.40 10.32 -14.54
CA SER A 206 -0.48 9.52 -15.40
C SER A 206 -1.63 8.88 -14.61
N GLY A 207 -1.38 8.41 -13.39
CA GLY A 207 -2.38 7.71 -12.59
C GLY A 207 -3.57 8.55 -12.12
N THR A 208 -3.51 9.89 -12.20
CA THR A 208 -4.62 10.79 -11.80
C THR A 208 -5.81 10.72 -12.76
N TRP A 209 -5.57 10.35 -14.02
CA TRP A 209 -6.56 10.31 -15.10
C TRP A 209 -6.74 8.90 -15.65
N SER A 210 -6.51 7.86 -14.86
CA SER A 210 -6.72 6.49 -15.31
C SER A 210 -8.10 5.99 -14.93
N ARG A 211 -8.76 5.27 -15.86
CA ARG A 211 -10.02 4.60 -15.62
C ARG A 211 -9.78 3.10 -15.43
N MET A 212 -10.17 2.58 -14.28
CA MET A 212 -10.00 1.17 -13.93
C MET A 212 -11.06 0.28 -14.64
N ILE A 213 -10.78 -1.01 -14.72
CA ILE A 213 -11.71 -2.05 -15.16
C ILE A 213 -12.38 -2.64 -13.92
N LYS A 214 -13.70 -2.70 -13.90
CA LYS A 214 -14.47 -3.20 -12.75
C LYS A 214 -14.14 -4.65 -12.37
N ASP A 215 -13.89 -5.50 -13.37
CA ASP A 215 -13.66 -6.94 -13.21
C ASP A 215 -12.17 -7.28 -13.09
N ASP A 216 -11.33 -6.29 -12.77
CA ASP A 216 -9.89 -6.44 -12.58
C ASP A 216 -9.47 -5.90 -11.20
N ILE A 217 -8.17 -6.03 -10.88
CA ILE A 217 -7.57 -5.57 -9.64
C ILE A 217 -7.16 -4.10 -9.79
N SER A 218 -7.41 -3.27 -8.77
CA SER A 218 -7.03 -1.85 -8.83
C SER A 218 -5.52 -1.64 -8.84
N VAL A 219 -5.09 -0.54 -9.43
CA VAL A 219 -3.74 -0.01 -9.23
C VAL A 219 -3.55 0.45 -7.78
N THR A 220 -2.30 0.68 -7.36
CA THR A 220 -2.04 1.24 -6.03
C THR A 220 -2.70 2.62 -5.90
N ILE A 221 -3.69 2.74 -5.02
CA ILE A 221 -4.35 4.01 -4.70
C ILE A 221 -3.37 4.86 -3.89
N THR A 222 -3.17 6.08 -4.33
CA THR A 222 -2.25 7.05 -3.70
C THR A 222 -3.06 8.19 -3.06
N THR A 223 -2.43 8.97 -2.19
CA THR A 223 -3.05 10.13 -1.51
C THR A 223 -3.22 11.37 -2.41
N ARG A 224 -2.85 11.30 -3.67
CA ARG A 224 -3.05 12.38 -4.65
C ARG A 224 -4.19 11.97 -5.59
N PHE A 225 -5.33 12.56 -5.34
CA PHE A 225 -6.52 12.48 -6.17
C PHE A 225 -6.64 13.77 -6.99
#